data_adf73ee5594cfcac811d847c822b6d23
#
_entry.id   adf73ee5594cfcac811d847c822b6d23
#
_cell.length_a   1.000
_cell.length_b   1.000
_cell.length_c   1.000
_cell.angle_alpha   90.00
_cell.angle_beta   90.00
_cell.angle_gamma   90.00
#
_symmetry.space_group_name_H-M   'P 1'
#
loop_
_entity.id
_entity.type
_entity.pdbx_description
1 polymer ?
#
loop_
_entity_poly.entity_id
_entity_poly.type
_entity_poly.pdbx_seq_one_letter_code
_entity_poly.pdbx_strand_id
1 'polypeptide(L)'
;MADDAPDHVHDLLIVGAGPVGLALALALKDAGLDIVLADARAREAVARDPRDLALAHGTRLTLQRLGVWDGLPTTAIQHIHISHQGGLGRTLIDAAEHELPALGYVAS
;
A
#
# COMPACT_ATOMS: atom_id res chain seq x y z
N MET A 1 31.91 -14.57 21.67
CA MET A 1 31.99 -15.36 20.47
C MET A 1 32.36 -14.50 19.31
N ALA A 2 33.44 -14.79 18.70
CA ALA A 2 33.90 -14.02 17.56
C ALA A 2 32.95 -14.08 16.36
N ASP A 3 32.04 -15.06 16.38
CA ASP A 3 31.15 -15.33 15.26
C ASP A 3 29.86 -14.55 15.30
N ASP A 4 29.70 -13.65 16.28
CA ASP A 4 28.52 -12.82 16.39
C ASP A 4 28.50 -11.69 15.33
N ALA A 5 29.63 -11.45 14.68
CA ALA A 5 29.67 -10.54 13.55
C ALA A 5 28.91 -11.17 12.37
N PRO A 6 27.98 -10.43 11.76
CA PRO A 6 27.27 -10.96 10.60
C PRO A 6 28.22 -11.21 9.44
N ASP A 7 28.09 -12.36 8.77
CA ASP A 7 28.84 -12.67 7.55
C ASP A 7 28.48 -11.73 6.41
N HIS A 8 27.33 -11.08 6.52
CA HIS A 8 26.80 -10.21 5.49
C HIS A 8 26.19 -8.95 6.11
N VAL A 9 26.56 -7.80 5.58
CA VAL A 9 26.01 -6.51 5.98
C VAL A 9 25.08 -6.02 4.89
N HIS A 10 23.84 -5.75 5.27
CA HIS A 10 22.82 -5.22 4.37
C HIS A 10 22.87 -3.70 4.33
N ASP A 11 22.46 -3.13 3.18
CA ASP A 11 22.46 -1.68 2.99
C ASP A 11 21.27 -1.02 3.66
N LEU A 12 20.10 -1.69 3.67
CA LEU A 12 18.86 -1.14 4.16
C LEU A 12 18.02 -2.21 4.84
N LEU A 13 17.47 -1.87 5.98
CA LEU A 13 16.48 -2.70 6.66
C LEU A 13 15.14 -1.97 6.66
N ILE A 14 14.12 -2.63 6.11
CA ILE A 14 12.74 -2.16 6.16
C ILE A 14 12.00 -3.02 7.18
N VAL A 15 11.49 -2.39 8.23
CA VAL A 15 10.72 -3.06 9.26
C VAL A 15 9.23 -2.88 8.98
N GLY A 16 8.56 -3.98 8.73
CA GLY A 16 7.16 -4.02 8.36
C GLY A 16 6.95 -4.39 6.89
N ALA A 17 6.36 -5.55 6.66
CA ALA A 17 6.04 -6.07 5.32
C ALA A 17 4.58 -5.79 4.94
N GLY A 18 4.03 -4.70 5.43
CA GLY A 18 2.73 -4.20 4.99
C GLY A 18 2.82 -3.47 3.65
N PRO A 19 1.73 -2.86 3.18
CA PRO A 19 1.69 -2.21 1.88
C PRO A 19 2.77 -1.14 1.69
N VAL A 20 3.04 -0.34 2.71
CA VAL A 20 4.04 0.74 2.63
C VAL A 20 5.45 0.17 2.53
N GLY A 21 5.81 -0.77 3.40
CA GLY A 21 7.14 -1.40 3.39
C GLY A 21 7.40 -2.15 2.10
N LEU A 22 6.43 -2.89 1.61
CA LEU A 22 6.53 -3.61 0.33
C LEU A 22 6.66 -2.64 -0.85
N ALA A 23 5.90 -1.54 -0.85
CA ALA A 23 6.00 -0.53 -1.91
C ALA A 23 7.39 0.13 -1.93
N LEU A 24 7.94 0.42 -0.76
CA LEU A 24 9.30 0.96 -0.66
C LEU A 24 10.34 -0.03 -1.19
N ALA A 25 10.23 -1.30 -0.81
CA ALA A 25 11.14 -2.33 -1.30
C ALA A 25 11.08 -2.46 -2.82
N LEU A 26 9.88 -2.43 -3.40
CA LEU A 26 9.69 -2.47 -4.85
C LEU A 26 10.25 -1.23 -5.54
N ALA A 27 10.06 -0.05 -4.95
CA ALA A 27 10.58 1.20 -5.51
C ALA A 27 12.11 1.21 -5.56
N LEU A 28 12.76 0.50 -4.65
CA LEU A 28 14.22 0.46 -4.54
C LEU A 28 14.85 -0.78 -5.17
N LYS A 29 14.05 -1.65 -5.81
CA LYS A 29 14.54 -2.94 -6.32
C LYS A 29 15.71 -2.82 -7.30
N ASP A 30 15.78 -1.73 -8.06
CA ASP A 30 16.80 -1.52 -9.09
C ASP A 30 17.86 -0.50 -8.65
N ALA A 31 17.88 -0.12 -7.37
CA ALA A 31 18.81 0.89 -6.85
C ALA A 31 20.22 0.32 -6.56
N GLY A 32 20.42 -0.97 -6.74
CA GLY A 32 21.70 -1.62 -6.42
C GLY A 32 21.94 -1.80 -4.94
N LEU A 33 20.91 -1.69 -4.11
CA LEU A 33 21.00 -1.84 -2.66
C LEU A 33 20.64 -3.26 -2.25
N ASP A 34 21.29 -3.75 -1.21
CA ASP A 34 20.92 -4.98 -0.55
C ASP A 34 19.92 -4.67 0.56
N ILE A 35 18.68 -5.08 0.36
CA ILE A 35 17.55 -4.70 1.21
C ILE A 35 17.01 -5.92 1.93
N VAL A 36 16.84 -5.79 3.25
CA VAL A 36 16.16 -6.78 4.07
C VAL A 36 14.80 -6.22 4.47
N LEU A 37 13.77 -7.03 4.26
CA LEU A 37 12.40 -6.74 4.68
C LEU A 37 12.06 -7.67 5.85
N ALA A 38 11.77 -7.10 7.01
CA ALA A 38 11.48 -7.85 8.22
C ALA A 38 10.08 -7.55 8.75
N ASP A 39 9.39 -8.57 9.20
CA ASP A 39 8.09 -8.44 9.84
C ASP A 39 8.00 -9.44 11.00
N ALA A 40 7.35 -9.04 12.08
CA ALA A 40 7.12 -9.92 13.22
C ALA A 40 6.14 -11.06 12.89
N ARG A 41 5.32 -10.89 11.84
CA ARG A 41 4.38 -11.90 11.37
C ARG A 41 5.04 -12.80 10.34
N ALA A 42 4.61 -14.05 10.28
CA ALA A 42 5.04 -14.93 9.20
C ALA A 42 4.55 -14.40 7.84
N ARG A 43 5.30 -14.71 6.79
CA ARG A 43 4.96 -14.27 5.42
C ARG A 43 3.53 -14.66 5.03
N GLU A 44 3.11 -15.86 5.40
CA GLU A 44 1.77 -16.36 5.10
C GLU A 44 0.69 -15.57 5.83
N ALA A 45 0.96 -15.13 7.06
CA ALA A 45 0.02 -14.31 7.83
C ALA A 45 -0.11 -12.91 7.22
N VAL A 46 0.98 -12.33 6.75
CA VAL A 46 0.95 -11.04 6.05
C VAL A 46 0.14 -11.14 4.76
N ALA A 47 0.35 -12.21 4.00
CA ALA A 47 -0.35 -12.43 2.73
C ALA A 47 -1.85 -12.71 2.91
N ARG A 48 -2.27 -13.13 4.10
CA ARG A 48 -3.68 -13.41 4.42
C ARG A 48 -4.35 -12.30 5.21
N ASP A 49 -3.76 -11.13 5.27
CA ASP A 49 -4.35 -10.00 5.99
C ASP A 49 -5.74 -9.73 5.40
N PRO A 50 -6.82 -9.86 6.20
CA PRO A 50 -8.18 -9.74 5.68
C PRO A 50 -8.66 -8.29 5.55
N ARG A 51 -7.82 -7.33 5.87
CA ARG A 51 -8.22 -5.93 5.83
C ARG A 51 -8.36 -5.43 4.41
N ASP A 52 -9.46 -4.74 4.15
CA ASP A 52 -9.62 -3.98 2.93
C ASP A 52 -8.90 -2.64 3.08
N LEU A 53 -8.20 -2.24 2.05
CA LEU A 53 -7.46 -0.97 2.04
C LEU A 53 -8.08 -0.02 1.04
N ALA A 54 -8.35 1.19 1.48
CA ALA A 54 -8.76 2.27 0.59
C ALA A 54 -7.52 2.99 0.08
N LEU A 55 -7.30 2.93 -1.23
CA LEU A 55 -6.12 3.49 -1.89
C LEU A 55 -6.52 4.73 -2.66
N ALA A 56 -5.77 5.81 -2.49
CA ALA A 56 -5.98 7.04 -3.24
C ALA A 56 -5.60 6.87 -4.72
N HIS A 57 -6.13 7.75 -5.57
CA HIS A 57 -5.79 7.76 -6.99
C HIS A 57 -4.27 7.89 -7.21
N GLY A 58 -3.60 8.76 -6.45
CA GLY A 58 -2.14 8.90 -6.54
C GLY A 58 -1.39 7.61 -6.20
N THR A 59 -1.90 6.85 -5.25
CA THR A 59 -1.35 5.53 -4.90
C THR A 59 -1.45 4.57 -6.07
N ARG A 60 -2.58 4.58 -6.78
CA ARG A 60 -2.73 3.78 -8.01
C ARG A 60 -1.63 4.10 -9.01
N LEU A 61 -1.37 5.38 -9.27
CA LEU A 61 -0.33 5.79 -10.20
C LEU A 61 1.05 5.28 -9.79
N THR A 62 1.34 5.33 -8.50
CA THR A 62 2.60 4.80 -7.96
C THR A 62 2.70 3.29 -8.16
N LEU A 63 1.65 2.54 -7.83
CA LEU A 63 1.63 1.09 -7.98
C LEU A 63 1.68 0.67 -9.45
N GLN A 64 1.10 1.45 -10.36
CA GLN A 64 1.24 1.23 -11.80
C GLN A 64 2.69 1.36 -12.25
N ARG A 65 3.40 2.37 -11.77
CA ARG A 65 4.83 2.56 -12.06
C ARG A 65 5.68 1.41 -11.53
N LEU A 66 5.29 0.85 -10.39
CA LEU A 66 5.97 -0.30 -9.82
C LEU A 66 5.61 -1.63 -10.51
N GLY A 67 4.64 -1.61 -11.42
CA GLY A 67 4.25 -2.78 -12.18
C GLY A 67 3.37 -3.78 -11.43
N VAL A 68 2.76 -3.37 -10.33
CA VAL A 68 1.97 -4.29 -9.48
C VAL A 68 0.48 -4.00 -9.47
N TRP A 69 0.03 -2.92 -10.10
CA TRP A 69 -1.38 -2.52 -10.06
C TRP A 69 -2.30 -3.54 -10.73
N ASP A 70 -1.94 -4.01 -11.92
CA ASP A 70 -2.82 -4.88 -12.72
C ASP A 70 -3.07 -6.24 -12.07
N GLY A 71 -2.22 -6.66 -11.15
CA GLY A 71 -2.38 -7.92 -10.42
C GLY A 71 -3.23 -7.79 -9.16
N LEU A 72 -3.70 -6.59 -8.81
CA LEU A 72 -4.44 -6.37 -7.57
C LEU A 72 -5.95 -6.42 -7.82
N PRO A 73 -6.70 -7.18 -7.01
CA PRO A 73 -8.16 -7.12 -7.06
C PRO A 73 -8.63 -5.82 -6.40
N THR A 74 -9.17 -4.92 -7.21
CA THR A 74 -9.60 -3.59 -6.71
C THR A 74 -11.00 -3.25 -7.20
N THR A 75 -11.69 -2.42 -6.40
CA THR A 75 -12.98 -1.84 -6.75
C THR A 75 -12.86 -0.33 -6.70
N ALA A 76 -13.26 0.33 -7.77
CA ALA A 76 -13.19 1.80 -7.87
C ALA A 76 -14.23 2.46 -6.97
N ILE A 77 -13.83 3.54 -6.31
CA ILE A 77 -14.71 4.38 -5.50
C ILE A 77 -15.11 5.58 -6.35
N GLN A 78 -16.38 5.66 -6.73
CA GLN A 78 -16.90 6.73 -7.57
C GLN A 78 -17.54 7.85 -6.75
N HIS A 79 -18.12 7.51 -5.61
CA HIS A 79 -18.87 8.42 -4.78
C HIS A 79 -18.48 8.25 -3.32
N ILE A 80 -18.37 9.38 -2.61
CA ILE A 80 -18.15 9.39 -1.17
C ILE A 80 -19.27 10.21 -0.55
N HIS A 81 -19.94 9.64 0.43
CA HIS A 81 -20.99 10.29 1.22
C HIS A 81 -20.50 10.47 2.65
N ILE A 82 -20.46 11.70 3.09
CA ILE A 82 -20.04 12.05 4.45
C ILE A 82 -21.24 12.67 5.15
N SER A 83 -21.64 12.04 6.26
CA SER A 83 -22.68 12.56 7.12
C SER A 83 -22.29 12.38 8.58
N HIS A 84 -22.90 13.17 9.44
CA HIS A 84 -22.65 13.10 10.87
C HIS A 84 -23.85 12.46 11.57
N GLN A 85 -23.60 11.44 12.38
CA GLN A 85 -24.67 10.77 13.13
C GLN A 85 -25.36 11.75 14.08
N GLY A 86 -26.69 11.87 13.97
CA GLY A 86 -27.47 12.79 14.75
C GLY A 86 -27.43 14.25 14.31
N GLY A 87 -26.67 14.54 13.23
CA GLY A 87 -26.59 15.86 12.64
C GLY A 87 -27.44 16.00 11.38
N LEU A 88 -27.59 17.23 10.93
CA LEU A 88 -28.25 17.58 9.67
C LEU A 88 -27.19 17.88 8.61
N GLY A 89 -27.49 17.51 7.38
CA GLY A 89 -26.61 17.76 6.26
C GLY A 89 -25.70 16.60 5.93
N ARG A 90 -25.19 16.65 4.71
CA ARG A 90 -24.28 15.63 4.19
C ARG A 90 -23.39 16.26 3.13
N THR A 91 -22.22 15.66 2.92
CA THR A 91 -21.32 16.00 1.83
C THR A 91 -21.25 14.82 0.87
N LEU A 92 -21.46 15.10 -0.41
CA LEU A 92 -21.31 14.12 -1.47
C LEU A 92 -20.12 14.54 -2.33
N ILE A 93 -19.21 13.60 -2.55
CA ILE A 93 -18.05 13.79 -3.43
C ILE A 93 -18.19 12.80 -4.57
N ASP A 94 -18.12 13.31 -5.79
CA ASP A 94 -18.27 12.52 -7.00
C ASP A 94 -16.98 12.64 -7.83
N ALA A 95 -16.43 11.50 -8.26
CA ALA A 95 -15.22 11.46 -9.06
C ALA A 95 -15.38 12.25 -10.37
N ALA A 96 -16.55 12.19 -11.00
CA ALA A 96 -16.82 12.88 -12.25
C ALA A 96 -16.74 14.41 -12.11
N GLU A 97 -17.14 14.96 -10.97
CA GLU A 97 -17.07 16.40 -10.70
C GLU A 97 -15.62 16.90 -10.61
N HIS A 98 -14.68 16.02 -10.28
CA HIS A 98 -13.26 16.33 -10.17
C HIS A 98 -12.45 15.86 -11.38
N GLU A 99 -13.14 15.42 -12.44
CA GLU A 99 -12.51 14.92 -13.66
C GLU A 99 -11.55 13.74 -13.39
N LEU A 100 -11.88 12.92 -12.40
CA LEU A 100 -11.10 11.75 -12.03
C LEU A 100 -11.79 10.46 -12.48
N PRO A 101 -11.05 9.44 -12.90
CA PRO A 101 -11.63 8.13 -13.21
C PRO A 101 -12.22 7.46 -11.97
N ALA A 102 -11.69 7.76 -10.80
CA ALA A 102 -12.19 7.31 -9.51
C ALA A 102 -11.63 8.21 -8.41
N LEU A 103 -12.32 8.27 -7.26
CA LEU A 103 -11.81 8.97 -6.07
C LEU A 103 -10.75 8.14 -5.36
N GLY A 104 -10.80 6.84 -5.52
CA GLY A 104 -9.88 5.90 -4.95
C GLY A 104 -10.31 4.49 -5.29
N TYR A 105 -9.67 3.52 -4.63
CA TYR A 105 -9.88 2.10 -4.91
C TYR A 105 -9.85 1.32 -3.61
N VAL A 106 -10.74 0.35 -3.46
CA VAL A 106 -10.68 -0.61 -2.37
C VAL A 106 -9.94 -1.84 -2.86
N ALA A 107 -8.85 -2.18 -2.19
CA ALA A 107 -8.07 -3.39 -2.46
C ALA A 107 -8.30 -4.41 -1.35
N SER A 108 -8.52 -5.64 -1.73
CA SER A 108 -8.74 -6.75 -0.80
C SER A 108 -7.50 -7.64 -0.69
#